data_873e6588039017f65596264502f9488c
#
_entry.id   873e6588039017f65596264502f9488c
#
_cell.length_a   1.000
_cell.length_b   1.000
_cell.length_c   1.000
_cell.angle_alpha   90.00
_cell.angle_beta   90.00
_cell.angle_gamma   90.00
#
_symmetry.space_group_name_H-M   'P 1'
#
loop_
_entity.id
_entity.type
_entity.pdbx_description
1 polymer ?
#
loop_
_entity_poly.entity_id
_entity_poly.type
_entity_poly.pdbx_seq_one_letter_code
_entity_poly.pdbx_strand_id
1 'polypeptide(L)'
;MMTRCMISAPQPEAVEAGLDIFKAGGNVMDAAIAAAFVQTVVDPQMCGIAGFGSMQILMPEKDIHSFIDFHGKAPKATKPDMWEHLIERECDDGFGFVLKGQVNEFGYQSMTSPMTLQAFNTALQRHGTMSLGQVLQPAIDYCINGFAVRPRVLGFWLQPAQAGRIERVAVVNKLDAARKIYLSEDGALLNVGDILKNPDMGRLYQRIASEGIGIFYDGDVADLIAADMKANGGLLTSDDLVDCAPTNLAPLIGNYRGFEVATNQLPGGGLMILEMLNILEHFDLTAMGHNSAQYIATVAEAMKYATIDKDQFMGDPNFIDVPQDLLASKARAAENAAKIRAGEKADIVRLNSGAPESKDTTHLVVADAAGNVVNVTHSLGSSSGVITDGLGFMYNNCMMVFDPRPGHVGSLAPGKARFTAMCPTILSKDGKPFLALGAPGGTTITMGVLQTILNAVDFRMSAQDAVSAPRFCATSNVIELTNRILRGVERDLNQDGYVTRRYAASYVTPILHAIRLQDGKLDGGADPAGDGMAASC
;
A
#
# COMPACT_ATOMS: atom_id res chain seq x y z
N MET A 1 -27.50 -12.93 15.51
CA MET A 1 -26.86 -13.83 14.53
C MET A 1 -25.36 -13.73 14.75
N MET A 2 -24.59 -14.82 14.68
CA MET A 2 -23.13 -14.73 14.64
C MET A 2 -22.73 -14.09 13.32
N THR A 3 -21.84 -13.10 13.36
CA THR A 3 -21.21 -12.49 12.18
C THR A 3 -20.42 -13.56 11.43
N ARG A 4 -20.82 -13.86 10.20
CA ARG A 4 -20.21 -14.95 9.41
C ARG A 4 -19.05 -14.46 8.53
N CYS A 5 -19.06 -13.19 8.16
CA CYS A 5 -18.03 -12.57 7.35
C CYS A 5 -17.84 -11.10 7.72
N MET A 6 -16.69 -10.54 7.40
CA MET A 6 -16.42 -9.11 7.61
C MET A 6 -15.44 -8.60 6.55
N ILE A 7 -15.65 -7.35 6.13
CA ILE A 7 -14.76 -6.63 5.21
C ILE A 7 -14.47 -5.27 5.82
N SER A 8 -13.20 -4.84 5.74
CA SER A 8 -12.77 -3.48 6.07
C SER A 8 -11.94 -2.91 4.92
N ALA A 9 -12.34 -1.76 4.41
CA ALA A 9 -11.68 -1.06 3.30
C ALA A 9 -11.97 0.45 3.33
N PRO A 10 -11.15 1.28 2.64
CA PRO A 10 -11.38 2.73 2.55
C PRO A 10 -12.60 3.13 1.70
N GLN A 11 -13.16 2.22 0.88
CA GLN A 11 -14.24 2.53 -0.03
C GLN A 11 -15.50 1.74 0.35
N PRO A 12 -16.58 2.41 0.78
CA PRO A 12 -17.85 1.75 1.10
C PRO A 12 -18.38 0.87 -0.03
N GLU A 13 -18.28 1.33 -1.28
CA GLU A 13 -18.71 0.61 -2.48
C GLU A 13 -17.99 -0.75 -2.62
N ALA A 14 -16.69 -0.79 -2.30
CA ALA A 14 -15.90 -2.03 -2.33
C ALA A 14 -16.33 -2.99 -1.21
N VAL A 15 -16.64 -2.47 -0.01
CA VAL A 15 -17.14 -3.28 1.10
C VAL A 15 -18.50 -3.87 0.74
N GLU A 16 -19.42 -3.08 0.23
CA GLU A 16 -20.75 -3.53 -0.18
C GLU A 16 -20.67 -4.60 -1.27
N ALA A 17 -19.85 -4.39 -2.30
CA ALA A 17 -19.63 -5.37 -3.36
C ALA A 17 -19.13 -6.72 -2.83
N GLY A 18 -18.15 -6.71 -1.94
CA GLY A 18 -17.66 -7.94 -1.33
C GLY A 18 -18.71 -8.63 -0.45
N LEU A 19 -19.54 -7.88 0.31
CA LEU A 19 -20.64 -8.45 1.08
C LEU A 19 -21.71 -9.06 0.17
N ASP A 20 -21.99 -8.49 -0.99
CA ASP A 20 -22.94 -9.04 -1.95
C ASP A 20 -22.41 -10.34 -2.59
N ILE A 21 -21.11 -10.44 -2.82
CA ILE A 21 -20.46 -11.71 -3.20
C ILE A 21 -20.65 -12.79 -2.14
N PHE A 22 -20.47 -12.48 -0.86
CA PHE A 22 -20.76 -13.45 0.22
C PHE A 22 -22.23 -13.88 0.25
N LYS A 23 -23.18 -12.93 0.09
CA LYS A 23 -24.62 -13.24 0.00
C LYS A 23 -24.94 -14.13 -1.21
N ALA A 24 -24.21 -13.98 -2.30
CA ALA A 24 -24.34 -14.81 -3.51
C ALA A 24 -23.66 -16.19 -3.36
N GLY A 25 -23.03 -16.50 -2.22
CA GLY A 25 -22.42 -17.79 -1.93
C GLY A 25 -20.92 -17.90 -2.24
N GLY A 26 -20.27 -16.77 -2.57
CA GLY A 26 -18.82 -16.72 -2.74
C GLY A 26 -18.07 -16.86 -1.42
N ASN A 27 -16.79 -17.23 -1.50
CA ASN A 27 -15.90 -17.35 -0.34
C ASN A 27 -15.12 -16.04 -0.08
N VAL A 28 -14.21 -16.05 0.91
CA VAL A 28 -13.38 -14.87 1.26
C VAL A 28 -12.53 -14.36 0.09
N MET A 29 -12.07 -15.26 -0.79
CA MET A 29 -11.28 -14.87 -1.97
C MET A 29 -12.15 -14.18 -3.00
N ASP A 30 -13.31 -14.74 -3.33
CA ASP A 30 -14.25 -14.15 -4.27
C ASP A 30 -14.65 -12.73 -3.82
N ALA A 31 -14.99 -12.57 -2.55
CA ALA A 31 -15.33 -11.29 -1.95
C ALA A 31 -14.18 -10.28 -1.97
N ALA A 32 -12.95 -10.73 -1.66
CA ALA A 32 -11.77 -9.89 -1.67
C ALA A 32 -11.43 -9.40 -3.09
N ILE A 33 -11.49 -10.28 -4.09
CA ILE A 33 -11.18 -9.92 -5.47
C ILE A 33 -12.26 -8.99 -6.07
N ALA A 34 -13.54 -9.24 -5.80
CA ALA A 34 -14.61 -8.34 -6.22
C ALA A 34 -14.47 -6.94 -5.59
N ALA A 35 -14.22 -6.87 -4.28
CA ALA A 35 -13.95 -5.61 -3.60
C ALA A 35 -12.72 -4.90 -4.18
N ALA A 36 -11.62 -5.63 -4.44
CA ALA A 36 -10.42 -5.08 -5.03
C ALA A 36 -10.64 -4.54 -6.46
N PHE A 37 -11.44 -5.23 -7.29
CA PHE A 37 -11.82 -4.71 -8.61
C PHE A 37 -12.68 -3.45 -8.49
N VAL A 38 -13.63 -3.39 -7.56
CA VAL A 38 -14.41 -2.16 -7.33
C VAL A 38 -13.49 -1.01 -6.88
N GLN A 39 -12.49 -1.26 -6.01
CA GLN A 39 -11.50 -0.25 -5.63
C GLN A 39 -10.80 0.37 -6.85
N THR A 40 -10.48 -0.43 -7.88
CA THR A 40 -9.82 0.08 -9.10
C THR A 40 -10.69 1.05 -9.90
N VAL A 41 -11.99 1.05 -9.67
CA VAL A 41 -12.96 1.94 -10.34
C VAL A 41 -13.28 3.17 -9.49
N VAL A 42 -13.58 2.96 -8.19
CA VAL A 42 -14.09 4.01 -7.32
C VAL A 42 -13.01 4.79 -6.59
N ASP A 43 -11.76 4.33 -6.69
CA ASP A 43 -10.57 5.01 -6.13
C ASP A 43 -9.42 5.03 -7.17
N PRO A 44 -9.70 5.55 -8.39
CA PRO A 44 -8.83 5.37 -9.58
C PRO A 44 -7.49 6.09 -9.48
N GLN A 45 -7.35 7.02 -8.52
CA GLN A 45 -6.08 7.69 -8.24
C GLN A 45 -5.16 6.88 -7.33
N MET A 46 -5.70 5.90 -6.59
CA MET A 46 -4.94 5.11 -5.61
C MET A 46 -4.51 3.77 -6.15
N CYS A 47 -5.37 3.13 -6.94
CA CYS A 47 -5.16 1.76 -7.41
C CYS A 47 -5.76 1.52 -8.79
N GLY A 48 -5.33 0.44 -9.45
CA GLY A 48 -5.80 0.10 -10.79
C GLY A 48 -5.29 -1.26 -11.24
N ILE A 49 -5.88 -1.80 -12.30
CA ILE A 49 -5.47 -3.11 -12.87
C ILE A 49 -4.05 -3.11 -13.41
N ALA A 50 -3.53 -1.95 -13.82
CA ALA A 50 -2.16 -1.76 -14.25
C ALA A 50 -1.22 -1.35 -13.10
N GLY A 51 -1.56 -1.72 -11.88
CA GLY A 51 -0.81 -1.43 -10.67
C GLY A 51 0.08 -2.58 -10.20
N PHE A 52 0.36 -2.56 -8.92
CA PHE A 52 1.22 -3.49 -8.20
C PHE A 52 0.74 -3.66 -6.76
N GLY A 53 1.30 -4.63 -6.02
CA GLY A 53 0.93 -4.81 -4.62
C GLY A 53 1.40 -6.13 -4.02
N SER A 54 0.68 -6.52 -2.96
CA SER A 54 0.99 -7.65 -2.11
C SER A 54 -0.30 -8.18 -1.48
N MET A 55 -0.50 -9.50 -1.52
CA MET A 55 -1.68 -10.16 -0.97
C MET A 55 -1.28 -11.31 -0.07
N GLN A 56 -1.74 -11.30 1.18
CA GLN A 56 -1.57 -12.39 2.12
C GLN A 56 -2.86 -13.19 2.25
N ILE A 57 -2.75 -14.51 2.25
CA ILE A 57 -3.87 -15.44 2.24
C ILE A 57 -3.66 -16.46 3.37
N LEU A 58 -4.61 -16.54 4.28
CA LEU A 58 -4.66 -17.55 5.32
C LEU A 58 -6.00 -18.30 5.23
N MET A 59 -5.95 -19.61 5.00
CA MET A 59 -7.11 -20.50 4.99
C MET A 59 -6.77 -21.74 5.82
N PRO A 60 -6.98 -21.71 7.15
CA PRO A 60 -6.50 -22.76 8.07
C PRO A 60 -7.03 -24.15 7.74
N GLU A 61 -8.31 -24.27 7.38
CA GLU A 61 -8.91 -25.59 7.05
C GLU A 61 -8.32 -26.23 5.80
N LYS A 62 -7.68 -25.44 4.93
CA LYS A 62 -7.01 -25.91 3.70
C LYS A 62 -5.49 -26.01 3.85
N ASP A 63 -4.96 -25.74 5.04
CA ASP A 63 -3.52 -25.64 5.31
C ASP A 63 -2.82 -24.64 4.36
N ILE A 64 -3.48 -23.52 4.08
CA ILE A 64 -2.93 -22.46 3.21
C ILE A 64 -2.54 -21.28 4.07
N HIS A 65 -1.24 -20.95 4.07
CA HIS A 65 -0.71 -19.67 4.51
C HIS A 65 0.30 -19.21 3.46
N SER A 66 -0.15 -18.39 2.54
CA SER A 66 0.64 -17.96 1.38
C SER A 66 0.59 -16.44 1.19
N PHE A 67 1.53 -15.97 0.40
CA PHE A 67 1.69 -14.59 0.04
C PHE A 67 1.88 -14.50 -1.48
N ILE A 68 1.08 -13.69 -2.15
CA ILE A 68 1.23 -13.39 -3.57
C ILE A 68 1.91 -12.04 -3.68
N ASP A 69 3.14 -12.06 -4.19
CA ASP A 69 3.89 -10.87 -4.56
C ASP A 69 3.58 -10.48 -6.00
N PHE A 70 3.13 -9.25 -6.18
CA PHE A 70 2.89 -8.63 -7.48
C PHE A 70 3.46 -7.21 -7.54
N HIS A 71 4.65 -6.99 -6.94
CA HIS A 71 5.40 -5.75 -7.12
C HIS A 71 5.73 -5.54 -8.59
N GLY A 72 5.54 -4.30 -9.07
CA GLY A 72 5.86 -3.94 -10.44
C GLY A 72 7.37 -3.95 -10.69
N LYS A 73 7.77 -4.60 -11.77
CA LYS A 73 9.17 -4.71 -12.20
C LYS A 73 9.52 -3.62 -13.20
N ALA A 74 10.72 -3.05 -13.09
CA ALA A 74 11.22 -2.11 -14.08
C ALA A 74 11.26 -2.77 -15.48
N PRO A 75 10.80 -2.09 -16.53
CA PRO A 75 10.78 -2.65 -17.89
C PRO A 75 12.14 -3.14 -18.35
N LYS A 76 12.17 -4.12 -19.26
CA LYS A 76 13.39 -4.68 -19.85
C LYS A 76 14.25 -3.63 -20.57
N ALA A 77 13.63 -2.57 -21.09
CA ALA A 77 14.30 -1.46 -21.74
C ALA A 77 15.02 -0.51 -20.76
N THR A 78 14.87 -0.68 -19.46
CA THR A 78 15.52 0.13 -18.43
C THR A 78 17.03 -0.07 -18.48
N LYS A 79 17.79 1.04 -18.35
CA LYS A 79 19.26 1.01 -18.17
C LYS A 79 19.61 1.57 -16.80
N PRO A 80 20.63 1.02 -16.11
CA PRO A 80 21.00 1.45 -14.77
C PRO A 80 21.36 2.93 -14.64
N ASP A 81 21.93 3.53 -15.69
CA ASP A 81 22.45 4.90 -15.76
C ASP A 81 21.57 5.87 -16.56
N MET A 82 20.41 5.42 -17.05
CA MET A 82 19.62 6.18 -18.03
C MET A 82 19.15 7.55 -17.53
N TRP A 83 19.04 7.73 -16.23
CA TRP A 83 18.52 8.95 -15.61
C TRP A 83 19.52 9.69 -14.71
N GLU A 84 20.74 9.18 -14.51
CA GLU A 84 21.75 9.80 -13.65
C GLU A 84 22.01 11.26 -14.04
N HIS A 85 22.12 11.52 -15.35
CA HIS A 85 22.35 12.87 -15.91
C HIS A 85 21.13 13.80 -15.82
N LEU A 86 19.95 13.30 -15.43
CA LEU A 86 18.71 14.07 -15.26
C LEU A 86 18.45 14.48 -13.82
N ILE A 87 19.27 14.06 -12.86
CA ILE A 87 19.06 14.37 -11.44
C ILE A 87 19.18 15.88 -11.23
N GLU A 88 18.13 16.49 -10.69
CA GLU A 88 18.15 17.88 -10.22
C GLU A 88 18.42 17.94 -8.72
N ARG A 89 17.73 17.09 -7.92
CA ARG A 89 17.89 16.99 -6.48
C ARG A 89 17.17 15.75 -5.92
N GLU A 90 17.44 15.40 -4.69
CA GLU A 90 16.61 14.46 -3.94
C GLU A 90 15.27 15.12 -3.58
N CYS A 91 14.19 14.34 -3.51
CA CYS A 91 12.90 14.84 -3.05
C CYS A 91 12.98 15.31 -1.59
N ASP A 92 12.23 16.36 -1.22
CA ASP A 92 12.31 16.97 0.11
C ASP A 92 11.83 16.03 1.24
N ASP A 93 11.08 14.97 0.87
CA ASP A 93 10.67 13.90 1.80
C ASP A 93 11.72 12.78 1.95
N GLY A 94 12.83 12.85 1.22
CA GLY A 94 13.88 11.82 1.19
C GLY A 94 13.44 10.52 0.51
N PHE A 95 12.41 10.57 -0.34
CA PHE A 95 11.85 9.41 -1.00
C PHE A 95 11.84 9.57 -2.52
N GLY A 96 12.97 9.23 -3.15
CA GLY A 96 13.18 9.38 -4.58
C GLY A 96 13.83 10.71 -4.99
N PHE A 97 13.85 10.98 -6.28
CA PHE A 97 14.58 12.08 -6.90
C PHE A 97 13.70 12.90 -7.82
N VAL A 98 13.88 14.21 -7.80
CA VAL A 98 13.36 15.11 -8.81
C VAL A 98 14.28 15.03 -10.02
N LEU A 99 13.76 14.57 -11.14
CA LEU A 99 14.48 14.50 -12.41
C LEU A 99 14.01 15.58 -13.38
N LYS A 100 14.91 16.04 -14.23
CA LYS A 100 14.58 16.98 -15.29
C LYS A 100 13.44 16.43 -16.15
N GLY A 101 12.37 17.21 -16.31
CA GLY A 101 11.17 16.79 -17.02
C GLY A 101 10.28 15.82 -16.27
N GLN A 102 10.61 15.46 -15.02
CA GLN A 102 9.84 14.56 -14.17
C GLN A 102 9.53 13.20 -14.82
N VAL A 103 10.44 12.71 -15.68
CA VAL A 103 10.26 11.51 -16.51
C VAL A 103 10.03 10.23 -15.70
N ASN A 104 10.53 10.18 -14.48
CA ASN A 104 10.34 9.08 -13.55
C ASN A 104 8.98 9.11 -12.84
N GLU A 105 8.35 10.28 -12.77
CA GLU A 105 7.11 10.46 -12.00
C GLU A 105 5.86 10.51 -12.87
N PHE A 106 5.98 11.08 -14.07
CA PHE A 106 4.85 11.34 -14.96
C PHE A 106 5.14 10.88 -16.40
N GLY A 107 4.10 10.32 -17.05
CA GLY A 107 4.16 9.94 -18.46
C GLY A 107 4.66 8.52 -18.70
N TYR A 108 4.99 8.23 -19.93
CA TYR A 108 5.19 6.88 -20.44
C TYR A 108 6.46 6.17 -19.94
N GLN A 109 7.43 6.88 -19.38
CA GLN A 109 8.65 6.29 -18.80
C GLN A 109 8.53 5.98 -17.30
N SER A 110 7.47 6.46 -16.65
CA SER A 110 7.31 6.32 -15.19
C SER A 110 6.76 4.96 -14.75
N MET A 111 6.42 4.07 -15.67
CA MET A 111 5.67 2.84 -15.41
C MET A 111 6.56 1.63 -15.19
N THR A 112 6.13 0.77 -14.27
CA THR A 112 6.61 -0.62 -14.14
C THR A 112 5.59 -1.59 -14.72
N SER A 113 5.95 -2.88 -14.84
CA SER A 113 5.05 -3.93 -15.32
C SER A 113 3.71 -3.94 -14.59
N PRO A 114 2.56 -4.04 -15.31
CA PRO A 114 1.21 -3.98 -14.76
C PRO A 114 0.79 -5.33 -14.16
N MET A 115 1.03 -5.55 -12.87
CA MET A 115 0.93 -6.86 -12.22
C MET A 115 -0.42 -7.15 -11.56
N THR A 116 -1.23 -6.11 -11.24
CA THR A 116 -2.44 -6.26 -10.40
C THR A 116 -3.48 -7.22 -10.99
N LEU A 117 -3.84 -7.06 -12.27
CA LEU A 117 -4.86 -7.90 -12.92
C LEU A 117 -4.45 -9.39 -12.92
N GLN A 118 -3.18 -9.67 -13.22
CA GLN A 118 -2.65 -11.04 -13.20
C GLN A 118 -2.68 -11.65 -11.80
N ALA A 119 -2.35 -10.85 -10.77
CA ALA A 119 -2.38 -11.30 -9.38
C ALA A 119 -3.80 -11.62 -8.90
N PHE A 120 -4.77 -10.77 -9.22
CA PHE A 120 -6.17 -11.00 -8.86
C PHE A 120 -6.72 -12.25 -9.53
N ASN A 121 -6.45 -12.43 -10.82
CA ASN A 121 -6.86 -13.64 -11.54
C ASN A 121 -6.18 -14.90 -10.98
N THR A 122 -4.88 -14.83 -10.67
CA THR A 122 -4.13 -15.96 -10.09
C THR A 122 -4.70 -16.36 -8.73
N ALA A 123 -5.00 -15.38 -7.86
CA ALA A 123 -5.61 -15.62 -6.56
C ALA A 123 -7.00 -16.24 -6.67
N LEU A 124 -7.83 -15.69 -7.55
CA LEU A 124 -9.19 -16.20 -7.82
C LEU A 124 -9.18 -17.63 -8.35
N GLN A 125 -8.34 -17.92 -9.35
CA GLN A 125 -8.23 -19.26 -9.93
C GLN A 125 -7.76 -20.32 -8.93
N ARG A 126 -6.88 -19.93 -7.98
CA ARG A 126 -6.34 -20.88 -6.99
C ARG A 126 -7.27 -21.10 -5.80
N HIS A 127 -7.98 -20.08 -5.37
CA HIS A 127 -8.64 -20.05 -4.06
C HIS A 127 -10.11 -19.61 -4.12
N GLY A 128 -10.57 -19.03 -5.23
CA GLY A 128 -11.94 -18.63 -5.44
C GLY A 128 -12.87 -19.80 -5.79
N THR A 129 -14.16 -19.54 -5.74
CA THR A 129 -15.24 -20.46 -6.11
C THR A 129 -16.14 -19.90 -7.21
N MET A 130 -16.04 -18.60 -7.49
CA MET A 130 -16.79 -17.91 -8.52
C MET A 130 -15.94 -17.66 -9.77
N SER A 131 -16.60 -17.47 -10.90
CA SER A 131 -15.94 -17.09 -12.16
C SER A 131 -15.43 -15.66 -12.12
N LEU A 132 -14.43 -15.35 -12.95
CA LEU A 132 -13.91 -13.98 -13.11
C LEU A 132 -15.04 -12.99 -13.49
N GLY A 133 -15.97 -13.38 -14.35
CA GLY A 133 -17.12 -12.55 -14.73
C GLY A 133 -18.02 -12.21 -13.56
N GLN A 134 -18.28 -13.16 -12.64
CA GLN A 134 -19.11 -12.91 -11.47
C GLN A 134 -18.46 -11.90 -10.51
N VAL A 135 -17.15 -12.01 -10.25
CA VAL A 135 -16.45 -11.10 -9.34
C VAL A 135 -16.15 -9.73 -9.97
N LEU A 136 -16.10 -9.63 -11.30
CA LEU A 136 -15.95 -8.37 -12.04
C LEU A 136 -17.25 -7.58 -12.16
N GLN A 137 -18.41 -8.24 -12.09
CA GLN A 137 -19.70 -7.60 -12.38
C GLN A 137 -19.95 -6.32 -11.57
N PRO A 138 -19.70 -6.26 -10.23
CA PRO A 138 -19.88 -5.02 -9.48
C PRO A 138 -19.00 -3.87 -10.00
N ALA A 139 -17.76 -4.14 -10.38
CA ALA A 139 -16.86 -3.13 -10.94
C ALA A 139 -17.34 -2.64 -12.33
N ILE A 140 -17.84 -3.55 -13.18
CA ILE A 140 -18.47 -3.20 -14.47
C ILE A 140 -19.64 -2.26 -14.25
N ASP A 141 -20.50 -2.57 -13.27
CA ASP A 141 -21.69 -1.77 -12.96
C ASP A 141 -21.30 -0.35 -12.52
N TYR A 142 -20.29 -0.18 -11.66
CA TYR A 142 -19.75 1.14 -11.27
C TYR A 142 -19.11 1.89 -12.44
N CYS A 143 -18.44 1.21 -13.36
CA CYS A 143 -17.88 1.86 -14.55
C CYS A 143 -18.99 2.47 -15.44
N ILE A 144 -20.09 1.71 -15.65
CA ILE A 144 -21.15 2.08 -16.59
C ILE A 144 -22.15 3.04 -15.95
N ASN A 145 -22.63 2.73 -14.75
CA ASN A 145 -23.65 3.52 -14.05
C ASN A 145 -23.02 4.73 -13.36
N GLY A 146 -21.74 4.64 -13.00
CA GLY A 146 -20.97 5.64 -12.29
C GLY A 146 -21.08 5.51 -10.78
N PHE A 147 -20.25 6.30 -10.09
CA PHE A 147 -20.24 6.44 -8.64
C PHE A 147 -20.10 7.92 -8.26
N ALA A 148 -20.59 8.28 -7.09
CA ALA A 148 -20.44 9.66 -6.60
C ALA A 148 -18.99 9.95 -6.20
N VAL A 149 -18.42 11.04 -6.72
CA VAL A 149 -17.07 11.50 -6.32
C VAL A 149 -17.08 11.82 -4.83
N ARG A 150 -16.24 11.11 -4.07
CA ARG A 150 -16.12 11.29 -2.63
C ARG A 150 -15.14 12.43 -2.28
N PRO A 151 -15.27 13.05 -1.09
CA PRO A 151 -14.36 14.12 -0.66
C PRO A 151 -12.87 13.72 -0.77
N ARG A 152 -12.55 12.46 -0.48
CA ARG A 152 -11.19 11.95 -0.56
C ARG A 152 -10.66 11.87 -2.01
N VAL A 153 -11.49 11.48 -2.97
CA VAL A 153 -11.12 11.41 -4.39
C VAL A 153 -10.79 12.81 -4.91
N LEU A 154 -11.69 13.79 -4.71
CA LEU A 154 -11.45 15.17 -5.11
C LEU A 154 -10.27 15.77 -4.34
N GLY A 155 -10.22 15.56 -3.02
CA GLY A 155 -9.15 16.08 -2.15
C GLY A 155 -7.76 15.60 -2.56
N PHE A 156 -7.64 14.39 -3.13
CA PHE A 156 -6.39 13.91 -3.71
C PHE A 156 -5.96 14.74 -4.93
N TRP A 157 -6.87 14.94 -5.89
CA TRP A 157 -6.56 15.71 -7.10
C TRP A 157 -6.25 17.18 -6.82
N LEU A 158 -6.80 17.74 -5.72
CA LEU A 158 -6.55 19.11 -5.30
C LEU A 158 -5.28 19.28 -4.46
N GLN A 159 -4.52 18.20 -4.18
CA GLN A 159 -3.27 18.34 -3.45
C GLN A 159 -2.26 19.16 -4.26
N PRO A 160 -1.68 20.21 -3.66
CA PRO A 160 -0.64 21.00 -4.30
C PRO A 160 0.62 20.16 -4.50
N ALA A 161 1.51 20.61 -5.36
CA ALA A 161 2.84 20.07 -5.50
C ALA A 161 3.56 20.06 -4.13
N GLN A 162 4.10 18.92 -3.74
CA GLN A 162 4.81 18.74 -2.48
C GLN A 162 6.13 18.00 -2.70
N ALA A 163 7.13 18.26 -1.89
CA ALA A 163 8.41 17.56 -1.90
C ALA A 163 9.13 17.58 -3.28
N GLY A 164 8.79 18.52 -4.15
CA GLY A 164 9.32 18.61 -5.52
C GLY A 164 8.58 17.76 -6.56
N ARG A 165 7.47 17.11 -6.17
CA ARG A 165 6.65 16.29 -7.05
C ARG A 165 5.72 17.13 -7.90
N ILE A 166 5.19 16.52 -8.99
CA ILE A 166 4.20 17.14 -9.85
C ILE A 166 2.88 17.42 -9.11
N GLU A 167 2.25 18.53 -9.44
CA GLU A 167 0.91 18.85 -8.95
C GLU A 167 -0.12 17.84 -9.45
N ARG A 168 -0.97 17.32 -8.55
CA ARG A 168 -1.89 16.20 -8.88
C ARG A 168 -2.90 16.55 -9.98
N VAL A 169 -3.45 17.75 -9.96
CA VAL A 169 -4.37 18.21 -11.00
C VAL A 169 -3.68 18.27 -12.38
N ALA A 170 -2.38 18.58 -12.43
CA ALA A 170 -1.63 18.60 -13.66
C ALA A 170 -1.49 17.19 -14.29
N VAL A 171 -1.50 16.12 -13.46
CA VAL A 171 -1.45 14.73 -13.94
C VAL A 171 -2.66 14.39 -14.81
N VAL A 172 -3.88 14.75 -14.36
CA VAL A 172 -5.13 14.47 -15.13
C VAL A 172 -5.35 15.44 -16.27
N ASN A 173 -4.73 16.64 -16.22
CA ASN A 173 -4.92 17.67 -17.26
C ASN A 173 -4.02 17.52 -18.49
N LYS A 174 -2.93 16.74 -18.41
CA LYS A 174 -1.94 16.66 -19.48
C LYS A 174 -2.38 15.81 -20.67
N LEU A 175 -3.17 14.76 -20.45
CA LEU A 175 -3.55 13.80 -21.48
C LEU A 175 -5.06 13.78 -21.71
N ASP A 176 -5.48 13.79 -22.98
CA ASP A 176 -6.88 13.87 -23.35
C ASP A 176 -7.71 12.69 -22.82
N ALA A 177 -7.14 11.48 -22.81
CA ALA A 177 -7.83 10.30 -22.28
C ALA A 177 -8.17 10.43 -20.78
N ALA A 178 -7.27 11.01 -19.96
CA ALA A 178 -7.52 11.27 -18.55
C ALA A 178 -8.53 12.43 -18.38
N ARG A 179 -8.42 13.48 -19.17
CA ARG A 179 -9.36 14.60 -19.16
C ARG A 179 -10.80 14.18 -19.41
N LYS A 180 -11.04 13.30 -20.38
CA LYS A 180 -12.37 12.75 -20.71
C LYS A 180 -13.04 12.05 -19.52
N ILE A 181 -12.27 11.48 -18.60
CA ILE A 181 -12.79 10.68 -17.47
C ILE A 181 -12.97 11.54 -16.22
N TYR A 182 -11.98 12.40 -15.89
CA TYR A 182 -11.89 13.07 -14.59
C TYR A 182 -12.34 14.53 -14.60
N LEU A 183 -12.53 15.12 -15.78
CA LEU A 183 -12.97 16.51 -15.92
C LEU A 183 -14.39 16.60 -16.47
N SER A 184 -15.08 17.65 -16.07
CA SER A 184 -16.34 18.07 -16.66
C SER A 184 -16.13 18.68 -18.06
N GLU A 185 -17.23 18.94 -18.78
CA GLU A 185 -17.19 19.50 -20.15
C GLU A 185 -16.50 20.87 -20.22
N ASP A 186 -16.55 21.65 -19.14
CA ASP A 186 -15.86 22.95 -19.01
C ASP A 186 -14.38 22.81 -18.59
N GLY A 187 -13.88 21.58 -18.41
CA GLY A 187 -12.50 21.29 -18.09
C GLY A 187 -12.12 21.42 -16.62
N ALA A 188 -13.11 21.55 -15.71
CA ALA A 188 -12.89 21.53 -14.28
C ALA A 188 -12.89 20.08 -13.74
N LEU A 189 -12.24 19.86 -12.58
CA LEU A 189 -12.39 18.59 -11.85
C LEU A 189 -13.84 18.38 -11.44
N LEU A 190 -14.32 17.14 -11.48
CA LEU A 190 -15.62 16.77 -10.95
C LEU A 190 -15.69 17.09 -9.44
N ASN A 191 -16.81 17.67 -9.00
CA ASN A 191 -17.04 18.03 -7.61
C ASN A 191 -17.47 16.82 -6.76
N VAL A 192 -17.42 16.98 -5.45
CA VAL A 192 -17.99 16.01 -4.51
C VAL A 192 -19.49 15.85 -4.80
N GLY A 193 -19.92 14.60 -5.00
CA GLY A 193 -21.29 14.25 -5.33
C GLY A 193 -21.59 14.16 -6.83
N ASP A 194 -20.74 14.69 -7.70
CA ASP A 194 -20.85 14.46 -9.13
C ASP A 194 -20.67 12.98 -9.46
N ILE A 195 -21.32 12.51 -10.53
CA ILE A 195 -21.23 11.10 -10.94
C ILE A 195 -20.08 10.91 -11.94
N LEU A 196 -19.03 10.21 -11.51
CA LEU A 196 -17.95 9.80 -12.38
C LEU A 196 -18.30 8.48 -13.08
N LYS A 197 -18.20 8.46 -14.40
CA LYS A 197 -18.39 7.27 -15.24
C LYS A 197 -17.13 6.98 -16.04
N ASN A 198 -16.86 5.70 -16.28
CA ASN A 198 -15.74 5.27 -17.11
C ASN A 198 -16.18 4.11 -18.03
N PRO A 199 -16.95 4.42 -19.08
CA PRO A 199 -17.50 3.38 -19.97
C PRO A 199 -16.41 2.64 -20.75
N ASP A 200 -15.24 3.23 -21.00
CA ASP A 200 -14.12 2.56 -21.66
C ASP A 200 -13.57 1.43 -20.80
N MET A 201 -13.32 1.69 -19.52
CA MET A 201 -12.92 0.68 -18.55
C MET A 201 -14.00 -0.39 -18.36
N GLY A 202 -15.29 0.02 -18.36
CA GLY A 202 -16.41 -0.90 -18.30
C GLY A 202 -16.42 -1.89 -19.47
N ARG A 203 -16.20 -1.42 -20.71
CA ARG A 203 -16.08 -2.29 -21.89
C ARG A 203 -14.88 -3.24 -21.81
N LEU A 204 -13.74 -2.73 -21.34
CA LEU A 204 -12.55 -3.58 -21.13
C LEU A 204 -12.84 -4.68 -20.10
N TYR A 205 -13.48 -4.34 -18.98
CA TYR A 205 -13.84 -5.33 -17.96
C TYR A 205 -14.87 -6.36 -18.45
N GLN A 206 -15.83 -5.97 -19.26
CA GLN A 206 -16.76 -6.90 -19.93
C GLN A 206 -16.01 -7.86 -20.86
N ARG A 207 -15.04 -7.38 -21.62
CA ARG A 207 -14.18 -8.23 -22.46
C ARG A 207 -13.33 -9.17 -21.62
N ILE A 208 -12.68 -8.69 -20.57
CA ILE A 208 -11.90 -9.53 -19.64
C ILE A 208 -12.79 -10.61 -19.00
N ALA A 209 -14.03 -10.26 -18.62
CA ALA A 209 -14.98 -11.22 -18.05
C ALA A 209 -15.38 -12.34 -19.02
N SER A 210 -15.49 -12.06 -20.32
CA SER A 210 -15.93 -13.00 -21.35
C SER A 210 -14.78 -13.71 -22.09
N GLU A 211 -13.67 -13.03 -22.33
CA GLU A 211 -12.53 -13.52 -23.13
C GLU A 211 -11.34 -13.95 -22.25
N GLY A 212 -11.34 -13.57 -20.97
CA GLY A 212 -10.25 -13.82 -20.03
C GLY A 212 -9.18 -12.72 -20.06
N ILE A 213 -8.25 -12.79 -19.09
CA ILE A 213 -7.18 -11.77 -18.93
C ILE A 213 -6.12 -11.85 -20.03
N GLY A 214 -6.08 -12.92 -20.82
CA GLY A 214 -5.11 -13.10 -21.90
C GLY A 214 -5.10 -11.93 -22.89
N ILE A 215 -6.26 -11.34 -23.18
CA ILE A 215 -6.35 -10.18 -24.08
C ILE A 215 -5.49 -9.00 -23.61
N PHE A 216 -5.31 -8.82 -22.28
CA PHE A 216 -4.53 -7.74 -21.69
C PHE A 216 -3.02 -7.98 -21.74
N TYR A 217 -2.56 -9.24 -21.72
CA TYR A 217 -1.14 -9.56 -21.60
C TYR A 217 -0.52 -10.10 -22.90
N ASP A 218 -1.31 -10.75 -23.77
CA ASP A 218 -0.84 -11.41 -25.00
C ASP A 218 -1.91 -11.40 -26.11
N GLY A 219 -2.75 -10.36 -26.14
CA GLY A 219 -3.81 -10.20 -27.15
C GLY A 219 -3.88 -8.80 -27.71
N ASP A 220 -4.98 -8.47 -28.34
CA ASP A 220 -5.19 -7.19 -29.03
C ASP A 220 -5.12 -5.97 -28.09
N VAL A 221 -5.49 -6.13 -26.81
CA VAL A 221 -5.31 -5.09 -25.79
C VAL A 221 -3.82 -4.89 -25.50
N ALA A 222 -3.03 -5.98 -25.39
CA ALA A 222 -1.59 -5.89 -25.24
C ALA A 222 -0.92 -5.20 -26.43
N ASP A 223 -1.37 -5.49 -27.65
CA ASP A 223 -0.88 -4.85 -28.88
C ASP A 223 -1.16 -3.35 -28.88
N LEU A 224 -2.37 -2.95 -28.45
CA LEU A 224 -2.76 -1.54 -28.32
C LEU A 224 -1.90 -0.81 -27.28
N ILE A 225 -1.67 -1.43 -26.12
CA ILE A 225 -0.80 -0.90 -25.07
C ILE A 225 0.62 -0.72 -25.60
N ALA A 226 1.21 -1.74 -26.22
CA ALA A 226 2.57 -1.69 -26.72
C ALA A 226 2.74 -0.66 -27.84
N ALA A 227 1.73 -0.51 -28.71
CA ALA A 227 1.75 0.52 -29.76
C ALA A 227 1.72 1.93 -29.18
N ASP A 228 0.86 2.19 -28.18
CA ASP A 228 0.78 3.48 -27.49
C ASP A 228 2.09 3.81 -26.76
N MET A 229 2.65 2.85 -26.01
CA MET A 229 3.96 2.99 -25.35
C MET A 229 5.05 3.36 -26.34
N LYS A 230 5.14 2.62 -27.47
CA LYS A 230 6.14 2.87 -28.52
C LYS A 230 5.98 4.25 -29.17
N ALA A 231 4.75 4.65 -29.44
CA ALA A 231 4.46 5.94 -30.09
C ALA A 231 4.87 7.14 -29.20
N ASN A 232 4.85 6.96 -27.88
CA ASN A 232 5.09 8.02 -26.90
C ASN A 232 6.43 7.87 -26.14
N GLY A 233 7.34 7.00 -26.61
CA GLY A 233 8.66 6.82 -26.00
C GLY A 233 8.63 6.15 -24.61
N GLY A 234 7.63 5.33 -24.38
CA GLY A 234 7.50 4.50 -23.17
C GLY A 234 8.52 3.38 -23.11
N LEU A 235 8.71 2.82 -21.92
CA LEU A 235 9.67 1.74 -21.68
C LEU A 235 9.01 0.34 -21.72
N LEU A 236 7.71 0.23 -21.46
CA LEU A 236 6.97 -1.03 -21.49
C LEU A 236 6.83 -1.54 -22.93
N THR A 237 7.08 -2.83 -23.11
CA THR A 237 6.96 -3.56 -24.38
C THR A 237 5.98 -4.72 -24.26
N SER A 238 5.62 -5.36 -25.38
CA SER A 238 4.81 -6.60 -25.37
C SER A 238 5.47 -7.68 -24.54
N ASP A 239 6.80 -7.82 -24.60
CA ASP A 239 7.54 -8.80 -23.81
C ASP A 239 7.44 -8.56 -22.28
N ASP A 240 7.34 -7.29 -21.85
CA ASP A 240 7.12 -6.96 -20.44
C ASP A 240 5.70 -7.34 -19.99
N LEU A 241 4.71 -7.24 -20.87
CA LEU A 241 3.34 -7.63 -20.58
C LEU A 241 3.22 -9.17 -20.47
N VAL A 242 3.76 -9.92 -21.42
CA VAL A 242 3.76 -11.39 -21.41
C VAL A 242 4.44 -11.95 -20.15
N ASP A 243 5.52 -11.32 -19.71
CA ASP A 243 6.29 -11.74 -18.52
C ASP A 243 5.67 -11.31 -17.18
N CYS A 244 4.49 -10.67 -17.19
CA CYS A 244 3.77 -10.34 -15.97
C CYS A 244 3.30 -11.60 -15.23
N ALA A 245 4.09 -12.05 -14.27
CA ALA A 245 3.79 -13.22 -13.45
C ALA A 245 3.99 -12.89 -11.97
N PRO A 246 2.92 -12.90 -11.15
CA PRO A 246 3.03 -12.73 -9.71
C PRO A 246 3.71 -13.96 -9.09
N THR A 247 4.48 -13.73 -8.04
CA THR A 247 5.19 -14.83 -7.35
C THR A 247 4.39 -15.28 -6.13
N ASN A 248 4.21 -16.59 -5.98
CA ASN A 248 3.59 -17.16 -4.79
C ASN A 248 4.68 -17.65 -3.83
N LEU A 249 4.71 -17.07 -2.64
CA LEU A 249 5.75 -17.30 -1.63
C LEU A 249 5.11 -17.69 -0.30
N ALA A 250 5.92 -18.25 0.62
CA ALA A 250 5.57 -18.31 2.03
C ALA A 250 5.68 -16.89 2.64
N PRO A 251 4.84 -16.54 3.63
CA PRO A 251 5.00 -15.29 4.35
C PRO A 251 6.31 -15.27 5.15
N LEU A 252 6.80 -14.07 5.42
CA LEU A 252 7.87 -13.86 6.39
C LEU A 252 7.27 -13.98 7.80
N ILE A 253 7.84 -14.87 8.63
CA ILE A 253 7.30 -15.19 9.95
C ILE A 253 8.22 -14.68 11.06
N GLY A 254 7.63 -14.06 12.06
CA GLY A 254 8.27 -13.68 13.32
C GLY A 254 7.36 -13.91 14.52
N ASN A 255 7.81 -13.47 15.70
CA ASN A 255 7.04 -13.59 16.93
C ASN A 255 7.08 -12.30 17.73
N TYR A 256 5.94 -11.92 18.32
CA TYR A 256 5.81 -10.79 19.21
C TYR A 256 4.82 -11.09 20.34
N ARG A 257 5.25 -11.00 21.60
CA ARG A 257 4.39 -11.23 22.80
C ARG A 257 3.61 -12.54 22.76
N GLY A 258 4.16 -13.59 22.18
CA GLY A 258 3.50 -14.89 22.03
C GLY A 258 2.50 -14.97 20.87
N PHE A 259 2.45 -13.97 20.01
CA PHE A 259 1.77 -14.03 18.71
C PHE A 259 2.78 -14.35 17.61
N GLU A 260 2.41 -15.24 16.71
CA GLU A 260 3.06 -15.37 15.42
C GLU A 260 2.67 -14.16 14.58
N VAL A 261 3.65 -13.52 13.94
CA VAL A 261 3.48 -12.39 13.04
C VAL A 261 3.88 -12.81 11.64
N ALA A 262 2.91 -12.96 10.77
CA ALA A 262 3.11 -13.28 9.37
C ALA A 262 2.92 -12.03 8.51
N THR A 263 3.91 -11.71 7.66
CA THR A 263 3.90 -10.52 6.82
C THR A 263 4.54 -10.82 5.47
N ASN A 264 4.64 -9.83 4.58
CA ASN A 264 5.20 -10.06 3.26
C ASN A 264 6.74 -10.10 3.25
N GLN A 265 7.28 -10.79 2.26
CA GLN A 265 8.71 -10.82 1.95
C GLN A 265 9.17 -9.51 1.31
N LEU A 266 10.50 -9.32 1.21
CA LEU A 266 11.08 -8.27 0.36
C LEU A 266 10.71 -8.50 -1.13
N PRO A 267 10.50 -7.42 -1.88
CA PRO A 267 10.78 -6.00 -1.58
C PRO A 267 9.69 -5.26 -0.80
N GLY A 268 8.79 -5.96 -0.10
CA GLY A 268 7.79 -5.37 0.79
C GLY A 268 8.33 -4.98 2.16
N GLY A 269 7.50 -4.28 2.95
CA GLY A 269 7.89 -3.69 4.24
C GLY A 269 7.87 -4.64 5.44
N GLY A 270 7.58 -5.94 5.24
CA GLY A 270 7.40 -6.89 6.34
C GLY A 270 8.61 -7.07 7.24
N LEU A 271 9.83 -7.04 6.68
CA LEU A 271 11.05 -7.14 7.47
C LEU A 271 11.18 -5.99 8.49
N MET A 272 10.81 -4.75 8.10
CA MET A 272 10.78 -3.61 9.03
C MET A 272 9.82 -3.84 10.20
N ILE A 273 8.65 -4.46 9.95
CA ILE A 273 7.69 -4.78 11.00
C ILE A 273 8.30 -5.73 12.03
N LEU A 274 8.94 -6.82 11.57
CA LEU A 274 9.57 -7.79 12.47
C LEU A 274 10.73 -7.18 13.25
N GLU A 275 11.54 -6.36 12.61
CA GLU A 275 12.65 -5.66 13.26
C GLU A 275 12.17 -4.74 14.38
N MET A 276 11.19 -3.87 14.10
CA MET A 276 10.62 -2.96 15.10
C MET A 276 9.94 -3.71 16.25
N LEU A 277 9.16 -4.74 15.97
CA LEU A 277 8.51 -5.57 16.99
C LEU A 277 9.56 -6.29 17.87
N ASN A 278 10.62 -6.82 17.29
CA ASN A 278 11.70 -7.46 18.03
C ASN A 278 12.40 -6.47 18.98
N ILE A 279 12.64 -5.23 18.56
CA ILE A 279 13.21 -4.19 19.44
C ILE A 279 12.25 -3.86 20.58
N LEU A 280 10.96 -3.65 20.26
CA LEU A 280 9.94 -3.20 21.21
C LEU A 280 9.54 -4.31 22.22
N GLU A 281 9.75 -5.57 21.90
CA GLU A 281 9.52 -6.67 22.83
C GLU A 281 10.37 -6.58 24.13
N HIS A 282 11.49 -5.85 24.08
CA HIS A 282 12.35 -5.58 25.22
C HIS A 282 11.84 -4.51 26.20
N PHE A 283 10.70 -3.87 25.93
CA PHE A 283 10.14 -2.78 26.72
C PHE A 283 8.75 -3.11 27.26
N ASP A 284 8.43 -2.66 28.46
CA ASP A 284 7.05 -2.68 28.98
C ASP A 284 6.30 -1.44 28.52
N LEU A 285 5.75 -1.52 27.29
CA LEU A 285 5.03 -0.41 26.67
C LEU A 285 3.76 -0.03 27.44
N THR A 286 3.14 -1.00 28.11
CA THR A 286 1.93 -0.78 28.90
C THR A 286 2.25 0.09 30.13
N ALA A 287 3.35 -0.18 30.82
CA ALA A 287 3.79 0.62 31.96
C ALA A 287 4.20 2.05 31.56
N MET A 288 4.69 2.25 30.35
CA MET A 288 4.99 3.61 29.84
C MET A 288 3.73 4.46 29.63
N GLY A 289 2.58 3.83 29.39
CA GLY A 289 1.32 4.49 29.06
C GLY A 289 1.19 4.86 27.58
N HIS A 290 0.02 4.59 27.02
CA HIS A 290 -0.25 4.82 25.61
C HIS A 290 -0.04 6.30 25.22
N ASN A 291 0.79 6.51 24.19
CA ASN A 291 1.12 7.84 23.68
C ASN A 291 1.70 8.83 24.72
N SER A 292 2.33 8.36 25.81
CA SER A 292 3.19 9.18 26.66
C SER A 292 4.47 9.58 25.93
N ALA A 293 5.20 10.59 26.44
CA ALA A 293 6.47 10.99 25.86
C ALA A 293 7.49 9.84 25.83
N GLN A 294 7.58 9.05 26.91
CA GLN A 294 8.46 7.89 27.00
C GLN A 294 8.08 6.81 25.96
N TYR A 295 6.79 6.51 25.82
CA TYR A 295 6.29 5.55 24.81
C TYR A 295 6.65 6.02 23.40
N ILE A 296 6.33 7.29 23.06
CA ILE A 296 6.59 7.85 21.74
C ILE A 296 8.09 7.84 21.43
N ALA A 297 8.93 8.28 22.38
CA ALA A 297 10.38 8.25 22.21
C ALA A 297 10.90 6.85 21.92
N THR A 298 10.49 5.85 22.72
CA THR A 298 10.92 4.46 22.57
C THR A 298 10.50 3.86 21.21
N VAL A 299 9.24 4.05 20.82
CA VAL A 299 8.73 3.52 19.54
C VAL A 299 9.34 4.28 18.36
N ALA A 300 9.55 5.60 18.47
CA ALA A 300 10.20 6.40 17.43
C ALA A 300 11.64 5.95 17.18
N GLU A 301 12.40 5.60 18.22
CA GLU A 301 13.76 5.08 18.03
C GLU A 301 13.75 3.71 17.33
N ALA A 302 12.81 2.81 17.66
CA ALA A 302 12.65 1.56 16.91
C ALA A 302 12.31 1.81 15.42
N MET A 303 11.45 2.79 15.13
CA MET A 303 11.14 3.21 13.76
C MET A 303 12.37 3.74 13.02
N LYS A 304 13.22 4.51 13.69
CA LYS A 304 14.46 5.05 13.10
C LYS A 304 15.46 3.94 12.78
N TYR A 305 15.68 2.97 13.68
CA TYR A 305 16.57 1.84 13.40
C TYR A 305 16.11 1.06 12.18
N ALA A 306 14.83 0.71 12.08
CA ALA A 306 14.28 0.02 10.91
C ALA A 306 14.37 0.87 9.63
N THR A 307 14.27 2.20 9.74
CA THR A 307 14.44 3.11 8.60
C THR A 307 15.88 3.14 8.10
N ILE A 308 16.86 3.18 9.02
CA ILE A 308 18.29 3.12 8.69
C ILE A 308 18.63 1.81 7.98
N ASP A 309 18.18 0.70 8.53
CA ASP A 309 18.43 -0.62 7.94
C ASP A 309 17.72 -0.79 6.58
N LYS A 310 16.53 -0.22 6.42
CA LYS A 310 15.84 -0.16 5.12
C LYS A 310 16.68 0.61 4.09
N ASP A 311 17.17 1.79 4.43
CA ASP A 311 17.92 2.63 3.49
C ASP A 311 19.27 2.00 3.08
N GLN A 312 19.85 1.18 3.95
CA GLN A 312 21.14 0.52 3.71
C GLN A 312 21.05 -0.83 3.02
N PHE A 313 19.99 -1.61 3.30
CA PHE A 313 19.99 -3.04 2.99
C PHE A 313 18.74 -3.54 2.27
N MET A 314 17.55 -2.87 2.38
CA MET A 314 16.30 -3.46 1.93
C MET A 314 15.95 -3.06 0.50
N GLY A 315 15.83 -4.05 -0.37
CA GLY A 315 15.44 -3.91 -1.78
C GLY A 315 15.02 -5.25 -2.35
N ASP A 316 15.09 -5.39 -3.67
CA ASP A 316 14.77 -6.65 -4.34
C ASP A 316 15.88 -7.70 -4.11
N PRO A 317 15.60 -8.80 -3.40
CA PRO A 317 16.62 -9.80 -3.05
C PRO A 317 17.16 -10.59 -4.26
N ASN A 318 16.52 -10.46 -5.43
CA ASN A 318 17.05 -11.05 -6.66
C ASN A 318 18.20 -10.23 -7.26
N PHE A 319 18.40 -8.98 -6.79
CA PHE A 319 19.38 -8.03 -7.31
C PHE A 319 20.41 -7.58 -6.29
N ILE A 320 20.11 -7.72 -5.00
CA ILE A 320 21.00 -7.32 -3.90
C ILE A 320 21.02 -8.39 -2.81
N ASP A 321 22.16 -8.52 -2.14
CA ASP A 321 22.28 -9.37 -0.97
C ASP A 321 21.74 -8.64 0.27
N VAL A 322 20.65 -9.16 0.83
CA VAL A 322 20.01 -8.58 2.02
C VAL A 322 20.29 -9.48 3.22
N PRO A 323 20.93 -8.98 4.29
CA PRO A 323 21.23 -9.77 5.49
C PRO A 323 19.95 -9.97 6.35
N GLN A 324 18.91 -10.58 5.76
CA GLN A 324 17.57 -10.68 6.37
C GLN A 324 17.58 -11.34 7.74
N ASP A 325 18.36 -12.44 7.90
CA ASP A 325 18.46 -13.16 9.18
C ASP A 325 19.08 -12.30 10.28
N LEU A 326 20.08 -11.46 9.92
CA LEU A 326 20.68 -10.51 10.85
C LEU A 326 19.67 -9.43 11.26
N LEU A 327 19.00 -8.81 10.30
CA LEU A 327 18.04 -7.72 10.55
C LEU A 327 16.85 -8.19 11.39
N ALA A 328 16.33 -9.40 11.13
CA ALA A 328 15.24 -10.00 11.90
C ALA A 328 15.70 -10.65 13.23
N SER A 329 17.01 -10.65 13.55
CA SER A 329 17.52 -11.38 14.72
C SER A 329 17.15 -10.72 16.05
N LYS A 330 16.81 -11.54 17.04
CA LYS A 330 16.58 -11.08 18.42
C LYS A 330 17.87 -10.51 19.07
N ALA A 331 19.05 -10.97 18.64
CA ALA A 331 20.33 -10.44 19.13
C ALA A 331 20.53 -8.97 18.73
N ARG A 332 20.37 -8.65 17.44
CA ARG A 332 20.44 -7.27 16.96
C ARG A 332 19.37 -6.38 17.61
N ALA A 333 18.16 -6.90 17.76
CA ALA A 333 17.08 -6.19 18.45
C ALA A 333 17.43 -5.87 19.91
N ALA A 334 18.08 -6.81 20.64
CA ALA A 334 18.54 -6.58 22.01
C ALA A 334 19.63 -5.50 22.09
N GLU A 335 20.56 -5.46 21.13
CA GLU A 335 21.58 -4.40 21.02
C GLU A 335 20.94 -3.03 20.80
N ASN A 336 20.01 -2.91 19.86
CA ASN A 336 19.29 -1.66 19.58
C ASN A 336 18.43 -1.24 20.80
N ALA A 337 17.77 -2.19 21.44
CA ALA A 337 17.02 -1.91 22.67
C ALA A 337 17.92 -1.42 23.83
N ALA A 338 19.15 -1.93 23.95
CA ALA A 338 20.12 -1.45 24.94
C ALA A 338 20.54 0.00 24.68
N LYS A 339 20.78 0.36 23.41
CA LYS A 339 21.09 1.75 23.01
C LYS A 339 19.94 2.70 23.34
N ILE A 340 18.69 2.31 23.03
CA ILE A 340 17.48 3.10 23.37
C ILE A 340 17.37 3.29 24.89
N ARG A 341 17.62 2.26 25.71
CA ARG A 341 17.63 2.38 27.19
C ARG A 341 18.72 3.29 27.71
N ALA A 342 19.87 3.32 27.03
CA ALA A 342 20.97 4.23 27.36
C ALA A 342 20.68 5.69 26.98
N GLY A 343 19.55 5.97 26.32
CA GLY A 343 19.18 7.32 25.85
C GLY A 343 19.87 7.72 24.55
N GLU A 344 20.51 6.77 23.85
CA GLU A 344 21.09 7.02 22.53
C GLU A 344 19.97 7.24 21.51
N LYS A 345 20.14 8.24 20.66
CA LYS A 345 19.21 8.56 19.57
C LYS A 345 19.81 8.12 18.25
N ALA A 346 19.05 7.31 17.51
CA ALA A 346 19.42 6.93 16.16
C ALA A 346 19.41 8.19 15.25
N ASP A 347 20.39 8.27 14.35
CA ASP A 347 20.54 9.38 13.41
C ASP A 347 20.33 8.89 11.98
N ILE A 348 19.24 9.34 11.36
CA ILE A 348 18.91 9.03 9.96
C ILE A 348 19.58 10.08 9.09
N VAL A 349 20.64 9.67 8.40
CA VAL A 349 21.38 10.54 7.48
C VAL A 349 20.61 10.67 6.17
N ARG A 350 19.91 11.79 5.98
CA ARG A 350 19.25 12.17 4.71
C ARG A 350 19.67 13.55 4.29
N LEU A 351 19.78 13.77 2.98
CA LEU A 351 20.18 15.07 2.42
C LEU A 351 19.13 16.15 2.70
N ASN A 352 17.85 15.79 2.73
CA ASN A 352 16.76 16.70 3.03
C ASN A 352 15.77 16.04 4.01
N SER A 353 15.46 16.72 5.10
CA SER A 353 14.44 16.29 6.06
C SER A 353 13.35 17.33 6.13
N GLY A 354 12.12 16.99 5.75
CA GLY A 354 11.12 17.88 6.18
C GLY A 354 9.83 18.12 5.41
N ALA A 355 9.58 17.52 4.26
CA ALA A 355 8.28 17.61 3.61
C ALA A 355 7.43 16.35 3.83
N PRO A 356 6.09 16.46 3.96
CA PRO A 356 5.21 15.31 4.02
C PRO A 356 5.25 14.55 2.70
N GLU A 357 5.31 13.22 2.79
CA GLU A 357 5.34 12.30 1.65
C GLU A 357 3.99 12.20 0.93
N SER A 358 4.03 11.99 -0.39
CA SER A 358 2.86 11.57 -1.17
C SER A 358 2.46 10.13 -0.84
N LYS A 359 1.16 9.88 -0.60
CA LYS A 359 0.66 8.69 0.12
C LYS A 359 -0.48 8.01 -0.64
N ASP A 360 -0.15 7.34 -1.74
CA ASP A 360 -1.10 6.83 -2.72
C ASP A 360 -1.06 5.29 -2.74
N THR A 361 -2.10 4.67 -2.25
CA THR A 361 -2.25 3.21 -2.14
C THR A 361 -3.64 2.92 -1.61
N THR A 362 -4.15 1.70 -1.79
CA THR A 362 -5.34 1.23 -1.10
C THR A 362 -5.08 -0.09 -0.38
N HIS A 363 -5.98 -0.44 0.53
CA HIS A 363 -5.90 -1.66 1.32
C HIS A 363 -7.30 -2.22 1.58
N LEU A 364 -7.41 -3.53 1.68
CA LEU A 364 -8.61 -4.20 2.15
C LEU A 364 -8.27 -5.46 2.95
N VAL A 365 -9.11 -5.77 3.92
CA VAL A 365 -9.10 -7.02 4.68
C VAL A 365 -10.47 -7.67 4.57
N VAL A 366 -10.48 -8.96 4.27
CA VAL A 366 -11.68 -9.81 4.26
C VAL A 366 -11.43 -11.01 5.16
N ALA A 367 -12.38 -11.32 6.03
CA ALA A 367 -12.30 -12.48 6.92
C ALA A 367 -13.66 -13.14 7.10
N ASP A 368 -13.65 -14.43 7.42
CA ASP A 368 -14.84 -15.17 7.83
C ASP A 368 -14.70 -15.83 9.22
N ALA A 369 -15.79 -16.37 9.73
CA ALA A 369 -15.84 -17.00 11.05
C ALA A 369 -15.07 -18.34 11.13
N ALA A 370 -14.70 -18.94 10.00
CA ALA A 370 -13.84 -20.11 9.93
C ALA A 370 -12.35 -19.76 10.08
N GLY A 371 -12.03 -18.45 10.12
CA GLY A 371 -10.66 -17.95 10.24
C GLY A 371 -9.95 -17.81 8.90
N ASN A 372 -10.67 -17.90 7.79
CA ASN A 372 -10.10 -17.57 6.51
C ASN A 372 -9.91 -16.05 6.40
N VAL A 373 -8.76 -15.63 5.88
CA VAL A 373 -8.37 -14.21 5.74
C VAL A 373 -7.74 -13.98 4.38
N VAL A 374 -8.16 -12.92 3.70
CA VAL A 374 -7.48 -12.33 2.56
C VAL A 374 -7.17 -10.86 2.87
N ASN A 375 -5.90 -10.49 2.79
CA ASN A 375 -5.37 -9.21 3.23
C ASN A 375 -4.53 -8.60 2.10
N VAL A 376 -5.03 -7.55 1.44
CA VAL A 376 -4.48 -7.03 0.18
C VAL A 376 -4.12 -5.57 0.30
N THR A 377 -2.89 -5.24 -0.11
CA THR A 377 -2.47 -3.85 -0.34
C THR A 377 -2.07 -3.71 -1.80
N HIS A 378 -2.71 -2.81 -2.54
CA HIS A 378 -2.38 -2.56 -3.95
C HIS A 378 -2.41 -1.08 -4.31
N SER A 379 -1.72 -0.70 -5.40
CA SER A 379 -1.42 0.69 -5.68
C SER A 379 -1.12 0.94 -7.16
N LEU A 380 -1.29 2.20 -7.57
CA LEU A 380 -0.66 2.76 -8.78
C LEU A 380 0.63 3.55 -8.47
N GLY A 381 1.06 3.61 -7.21
CA GLY A 381 2.03 4.62 -6.78
C GLY A 381 1.32 5.96 -6.65
N SER A 382 1.74 6.98 -7.40
CA SER A 382 1.02 8.26 -7.47
C SER A 382 0.30 8.45 -8.80
N SER A 383 0.18 7.39 -9.57
CA SER A 383 -0.32 7.33 -10.95
C SER A 383 0.51 8.09 -12.00
N SER A 384 0.67 7.50 -13.18
CA SER A 384 1.47 8.06 -14.27
C SER A 384 0.79 9.21 -15.03
N GLY A 385 -0.53 9.36 -14.86
CA GLY A 385 -1.35 10.23 -15.72
C GLY A 385 -1.67 9.65 -17.09
N VAL A 386 -1.10 8.50 -17.45
CA VAL A 386 -1.29 7.88 -18.77
C VAL A 386 -2.46 6.91 -18.74
N ILE A 387 -3.31 7.05 -19.73
CA ILE A 387 -4.41 6.13 -20.08
C ILE A 387 -4.31 5.89 -21.58
N THR A 388 -4.16 4.66 -22.01
CA THR A 388 -4.24 4.32 -23.44
C THR A 388 -5.69 4.52 -23.91
N ASP A 389 -5.89 5.26 -24.98
CA ASP A 389 -7.24 5.66 -25.46
C ASP A 389 -8.12 4.42 -25.69
N GLY A 390 -9.35 4.51 -25.23
CA GLY A 390 -10.34 3.43 -25.28
C GLY A 390 -10.22 2.34 -24.21
N LEU A 391 -9.16 2.33 -23.37
CA LEU A 391 -8.99 1.32 -22.30
C LEU A 391 -9.47 1.79 -20.92
N GLY A 392 -9.47 3.09 -20.65
CA GLY A 392 -10.06 3.72 -19.48
C GLY A 392 -9.31 3.53 -18.14
N PHE A 393 -8.33 2.66 -18.03
CA PHE A 393 -7.53 2.49 -16.82
C PHE A 393 -6.24 3.33 -16.85
N MET A 394 -5.80 3.78 -15.68
CA MET A 394 -4.54 4.51 -15.53
C MET A 394 -3.39 3.57 -15.15
N TYR A 395 -2.21 3.84 -15.69
CA TYR A 395 -0.99 3.10 -15.34
C TYR A 395 -0.35 3.61 -14.04
N ASN A 396 0.42 2.72 -13.42
CA ASN A 396 1.27 3.06 -12.28
C ASN A 396 2.42 4.00 -12.66
N ASN A 397 3.04 4.63 -11.65
CA ASN A 397 4.29 5.40 -11.81
C ASN A 397 5.41 4.91 -10.88
N CYS A 398 5.54 3.60 -10.75
CA CYS A 398 6.45 3.01 -9.76
C CYS A 398 7.93 3.22 -10.06
N MET A 399 8.30 3.67 -11.26
CA MET A 399 9.68 4.06 -11.58
C MET A 399 10.16 5.28 -10.78
N MET A 400 9.24 6.09 -10.22
CA MET A 400 9.57 7.33 -9.49
C MET A 400 10.42 7.14 -8.23
N VAL A 401 10.44 5.95 -7.66
CA VAL A 401 11.11 5.67 -6.38
C VAL A 401 12.38 4.84 -6.53
N PHE A 402 12.76 4.48 -7.74
CA PHE A 402 14.11 3.95 -7.98
C PHE A 402 15.15 5.04 -7.79
N ASP A 403 16.32 4.65 -7.30
CA ASP A 403 17.49 5.53 -7.27
C ASP A 403 18.08 5.62 -8.70
N PRO A 404 18.11 6.80 -9.30
CA PRO A 404 18.66 6.96 -10.65
C PRO A 404 20.19 6.86 -10.71
N ARG A 405 20.85 6.78 -9.56
CA ARG A 405 22.31 6.60 -9.45
C ARG A 405 22.65 5.12 -9.43
N PRO A 406 23.59 4.62 -10.24
CA PRO A 406 24.04 3.25 -10.19
C PRO A 406 24.72 2.90 -8.84
N GLY A 407 24.66 1.62 -8.43
CA GLY A 407 25.38 1.11 -7.28
C GLY A 407 24.73 1.28 -5.91
N HIS A 408 23.52 1.80 -5.84
CA HIS A 408 22.73 1.90 -4.60
C HIS A 408 21.73 0.74 -4.49
N VAL A 409 21.25 0.47 -3.28
CA VAL A 409 20.24 -0.57 -3.01
C VAL A 409 19.00 -0.40 -3.89
N GLY A 410 18.52 0.83 -4.04
CA GLY A 410 17.36 1.21 -4.86
C GLY A 410 17.65 1.46 -6.33
N SER A 411 18.88 1.26 -6.84
CA SER A 411 19.26 1.59 -8.23
C SER A 411 18.43 0.85 -9.26
N LEU A 412 18.22 1.51 -10.40
CA LEU A 412 17.54 0.96 -11.58
C LEU A 412 18.25 -0.29 -12.10
N ALA A 413 17.47 -1.31 -12.47
CA ALA A 413 17.91 -2.44 -13.27
C ALA A 413 16.71 -3.05 -14.02
N PRO A 414 16.91 -3.61 -15.22
CA PRO A 414 15.85 -4.32 -15.94
C PRO A 414 15.28 -5.46 -15.12
N GLY A 415 13.95 -5.55 -15.01
CA GLY A 415 13.27 -6.60 -14.27
C GLY A 415 13.31 -6.48 -12.74
N LYS A 416 13.98 -5.47 -12.18
CA LYS A 416 14.06 -5.24 -10.73
C LYS A 416 12.76 -4.65 -10.21
N ALA A 417 12.30 -5.14 -9.06
CA ALA A 417 11.24 -4.51 -8.29
C ALA A 417 11.84 -3.50 -7.29
N ARG A 418 11.09 -2.44 -7.02
CA ARG A 418 11.48 -1.46 -6.01
C ARG A 418 11.03 -1.86 -4.62
N PHE A 419 11.72 -1.38 -3.58
CA PHE A 419 11.22 -1.48 -2.22
C PHE A 419 9.88 -0.74 -2.05
N THR A 420 8.95 -1.32 -1.29
CA THR A 420 7.71 -0.67 -0.85
C THR A 420 7.51 -0.90 0.64
N ALA A 421 6.90 0.06 1.33
CA ALA A 421 6.52 -0.12 2.72
C ALA A 421 5.21 -0.90 2.90
N MET A 422 4.59 -1.39 1.83
CA MET A 422 3.41 -2.27 1.93
C MET A 422 3.74 -3.49 2.78
N CYS A 423 2.91 -3.75 3.79
CA CYS A 423 3.11 -4.86 4.72
C CYS A 423 1.77 -5.39 5.22
N PRO A 424 0.93 -5.99 4.34
CA PRO A 424 -0.24 -6.70 4.81
C PRO A 424 0.21 -7.76 5.82
N THR A 425 -0.32 -7.71 7.05
CA THR A 425 0.17 -8.51 8.17
C THR A 425 -0.98 -9.26 8.81
N ILE A 426 -0.74 -10.51 9.20
CA ILE A 426 -1.66 -11.34 9.98
C ILE A 426 -0.95 -11.80 11.24
N LEU A 427 -1.56 -11.53 12.40
CA LEU A 427 -1.14 -12.09 13.68
C LEU A 427 -1.98 -13.32 14.00
N SER A 428 -1.33 -14.38 14.48
CA SER A 428 -1.98 -15.60 14.94
C SER A 428 -1.56 -15.93 16.35
N LYS A 429 -2.45 -16.56 17.11
CA LYS A 429 -2.15 -17.07 18.44
C LYS A 429 -2.70 -18.49 18.57
N ASP A 430 -1.86 -19.39 19.07
CA ASP A 430 -2.20 -20.82 19.23
C ASP A 430 -2.76 -21.43 17.92
N GLY A 431 -2.15 -21.06 16.78
CA GLY A 431 -2.53 -21.53 15.44
C GLY A 431 -3.82 -20.91 14.87
N LYS A 432 -4.42 -19.92 15.55
CA LYS A 432 -5.65 -19.24 15.09
C LYS A 432 -5.36 -17.78 14.74
N PRO A 433 -5.92 -17.25 13.64
CA PRO A 433 -5.78 -15.84 13.32
C PRO A 433 -6.41 -14.97 14.43
N PHE A 434 -5.70 -13.90 14.78
CA PHE A 434 -6.12 -12.94 15.80
C PHE A 434 -6.38 -11.56 15.23
N LEU A 435 -5.50 -11.08 14.34
CA LEU A 435 -5.58 -9.74 13.78
C LEU A 435 -5.04 -9.75 12.36
N ALA A 436 -5.80 -9.27 11.40
CA ALA A 436 -5.36 -9.02 10.04
C ALA A 436 -5.47 -7.52 9.76
N LEU A 437 -4.41 -6.91 9.21
CA LEU A 437 -4.36 -5.47 9.02
C LEU A 437 -3.38 -5.05 7.92
N GLY A 438 -3.56 -3.83 7.47
CA GLY A 438 -2.62 -3.12 6.60
C GLY A 438 -3.10 -1.70 6.32
N ALA A 439 -2.41 -1.01 5.43
CA ALA A 439 -2.71 0.40 5.18
C ALA A 439 -2.22 0.89 3.81
N PRO A 440 -2.85 1.89 3.20
CA PRO A 440 -2.21 2.86 2.31
C PRO A 440 -1.41 3.90 3.11
N GLY A 441 -0.36 4.48 2.51
CA GLY A 441 0.36 5.58 3.16
C GLY A 441 1.85 5.72 2.84
N GLY A 442 2.33 5.21 1.71
CA GLY A 442 3.75 5.34 1.32
C GLY A 442 4.70 4.75 2.37
N THR A 443 5.82 5.42 2.67
CA THR A 443 6.82 4.95 3.66
C THR A 443 6.28 4.87 5.09
N THR A 444 5.18 5.57 5.40
CA THR A 444 4.60 5.55 6.75
C THR A 444 3.71 4.33 7.02
N ILE A 445 3.47 3.47 6.03
CA ILE A 445 2.63 2.26 6.16
C ILE A 445 3.12 1.38 7.30
N THR A 446 4.41 1.02 7.30
CA THR A 446 5.01 0.17 8.35
C THR A 446 4.86 0.78 9.74
N MET A 447 4.98 2.12 9.86
CA MET A 447 4.86 2.82 11.13
C MET A 447 3.43 2.79 11.69
N GLY A 448 2.43 2.87 10.82
CA GLY A 448 1.03 2.76 11.23
C GLY A 448 0.62 1.32 11.54
N VAL A 449 1.02 0.36 10.71
CA VAL A 449 0.80 -1.08 10.96
C VAL A 449 1.42 -1.49 12.29
N LEU A 450 2.68 -1.09 12.57
CA LEU A 450 3.31 -1.29 13.86
C LEU A 450 2.46 -0.79 15.01
N GLN A 451 2.07 0.49 15.01
CA GLN A 451 1.31 1.08 16.10
C GLN A 451 -0.06 0.42 16.29
N THR A 452 -0.72 -0.01 15.21
CA THR A 452 -1.97 -0.75 15.29
C THR A 452 -1.77 -2.12 15.94
N ILE A 453 -0.66 -2.81 15.66
CA ILE A 453 -0.29 -4.06 16.34
C ILE A 453 -0.08 -3.80 17.84
N LEU A 454 0.72 -2.78 18.21
CA LEU A 454 0.94 -2.41 19.61
C LEU A 454 -0.37 -2.08 20.34
N ASN A 455 -1.27 -1.32 19.68
CA ASN A 455 -2.57 -0.97 20.23
C ASN A 455 -3.44 -2.20 20.51
N ALA A 456 -3.48 -3.16 19.57
CA ALA A 456 -4.28 -4.37 19.72
C ALA A 456 -3.66 -5.38 20.69
N VAL A 457 -2.34 -5.54 20.71
CA VAL A 457 -1.64 -6.56 21.52
C VAL A 457 -1.30 -6.03 22.91
N ASP A 458 -0.56 -4.92 23.02
CA ASP A 458 -0.09 -4.40 24.31
C ASP A 458 -1.22 -3.68 25.08
N PHE A 459 -2.01 -2.87 24.36
CA PHE A 459 -3.10 -2.08 24.98
C PHE A 459 -4.49 -2.73 24.87
N ARG A 460 -4.61 -3.88 24.22
CA ARG A 460 -5.85 -4.67 24.12
C ARG A 460 -7.04 -3.90 23.53
N MET A 461 -6.78 -2.97 22.65
CA MET A 461 -7.81 -2.16 21.98
C MET A 461 -8.67 -3.03 21.03
N SER A 462 -9.92 -2.60 20.82
CA SER A 462 -10.75 -3.11 19.72
C SER A 462 -10.08 -2.80 18.36
N ALA A 463 -10.51 -3.45 17.28
CA ALA A 463 -9.97 -3.14 15.96
C ALA A 463 -10.22 -1.66 15.60
N GLN A 464 -11.42 -1.14 15.90
CA GLN A 464 -11.78 0.25 15.64
C GLN A 464 -10.94 1.23 16.48
N ASP A 465 -10.75 0.96 17.79
CA ASP A 465 -9.93 1.82 18.66
C ASP A 465 -8.46 1.81 18.20
N ALA A 466 -7.94 0.62 17.85
CA ALA A 466 -6.56 0.44 17.41
C ALA A 466 -6.24 1.22 16.13
N VAL A 467 -7.13 1.21 15.13
CA VAL A 467 -6.93 1.97 13.88
C VAL A 467 -7.23 3.46 14.04
N SER A 468 -8.05 3.86 15.00
CA SER A 468 -8.43 5.26 15.25
C SER A 468 -7.52 5.98 16.24
N ALA A 469 -6.65 5.28 16.96
CA ALA A 469 -5.76 5.87 17.96
C ALA A 469 -4.87 6.97 17.36
N PRO A 470 -4.51 8.02 18.13
CA PRO A 470 -3.56 9.02 17.68
C PRO A 470 -2.22 8.38 17.33
N ARG A 471 -1.66 8.76 16.17
CA ARG A 471 -0.42 8.19 15.63
C ARG A 471 0.68 9.22 15.52
N PHE A 472 1.90 8.72 15.41
CA PHE A 472 3.11 9.47 15.12
C PHE A 472 3.97 8.68 14.14
N CYS A 473 4.99 9.34 13.58
CA CYS A 473 5.89 8.72 12.62
C CYS A 473 7.31 9.25 12.82
N ALA A 474 8.31 8.39 12.66
CA ALA A 474 9.73 8.75 12.73
C ALA A 474 10.52 8.05 11.60
N THR A 475 10.26 8.44 10.35
CA THR A 475 11.06 8.04 9.18
C THR A 475 12.23 9.00 8.90
N SER A 476 12.44 9.96 9.78
CA SER A 476 13.56 10.93 9.80
C SER A 476 13.92 11.26 11.25
N ASN A 477 14.84 12.19 11.44
CA ASN A 477 15.18 12.68 12.79
C ASN A 477 14.08 13.56 13.43
N VAL A 478 12.99 13.83 12.69
CA VAL A 478 11.81 14.54 13.19
C VAL A 478 10.72 13.53 13.54
N ILE A 479 10.16 13.64 14.75
CA ILE A 479 8.97 12.90 15.14
C ILE A 479 7.73 13.68 14.69
N GLU A 480 7.01 13.14 13.75
CA GLU A 480 5.77 13.71 13.25
C GLU A 480 4.59 13.26 14.10
N LEU A 481 3.84 14.22 14.66
CA LEU A 481 2.74 13.98 15.60
C LEU A 481 1.40 14.34 14.98
N THR A 482 0.39 13.49 15.09
CA THR A 482 -0.99 13.90 14.78
C THR A 482 -1.51 14.91 15.79
N ASN A 483 -2.49 15.74 15.40
CA ASN A 483 -3.02 16.82 16.27
C ASN A 483 -3.62 16.31 17.59
N ARG A 484 -4.03 15.03 17.65
CA ARG A 484 -4.63 14.41 18.85
C ARG A 484 -3.61 13.92 19.90
N ILE A 485 -2.31 13.97 19.63
CA ILE A 485 -1.27 13.79 20.66
C ILE A 485 -1.27 15.03 21.57
N LEU A 486 -1.26 14.82 22.89
CA LEU A 486 -1.32 15.91 23.86
C LEU A 486 -0.12 16.88 23.72
N ARG A 487 -0.36 18.19 23.83
CA ARG A 487 0.71 19.20 23.73
C ARG A 487 1.73 19.10 24.86
N GLY A 488 1.34 18.59 26.03
CA GLY A 488 2.25 18.29 27.12
C GLY A 488 3.29 17.24 26.71
N VAL A 489 2.84 16.18 26.04
CA VAL A 489 3.73 15.12 25.52
C VAL A 489 4.73 15.68 24.49
N GLU A 490 4.27 16.52 23.56
CA GLU A 490 5.16 17.19 22.60
C GLU A 490 6.22 18.05 23.29
N ARG A 491 5.82 18.82 24.31
CA ARG A 491 6.74 19.64 25.12
C ARG A 491 7.77 18.77 25.83
N ASP A 492 7.35 17.64 26.43
CA ASP A 492 8.24 16.72 27.14
C ASP A 492 9.25 16.08 26.16
N LEU A 493 8.80 15.63 24.98
CA LEU A 493 9.69 15.13 23.91
C LEU A 493 10.74 16.18 23.49
N ASN A 494 10.32 17.45 23.33
CA ASN A 494 11.25 18.52 22.95
C ASN A 494 12.24 18.83 24.09
N GLN A 495 11.83 18.74 25.37
CA GLN A 495 12.72 18.86 26.52
C GLN A 495 13.76 17.74 26.57
N ASP A 496 13.37 16.52 26.16
CA ASP A 496 14.26 15.37 26.00
C ASP A 496 15.13 15.45 24.73
N GLY A 497 15.05 16.58 24.00
CA GLY A 497 15.89 16.88 22.83
C GLY A 497 15.46 16.18 21.56
N TYR A 498 14.20 15.76 21.42
CA TYR A 498 13.63 15.35 20.15
C TYR A 498 13.11 16.56 19.38
N VAL A 499 13.28 16.55 18.07
CA VAL A 499 12.63 17.51 17.18
C VAL A 499 11.26 16.95 16.79
N THR A 500 10.21 17.74 17.03
CA THR A 500 8.84 17.32 16.70
C THR A 500 8.21 18.22 15.65
N ARG A 501 7.32 17.64 14.83
CA ARG A 501 6.45 18.37 13.90
C ARG A 501 5.03 17.91 14.10
N ARG A 502 4.13 18.85 14.32
CA ARG A 502 2.71 18.57 14.51
C ARG A 502 1.92 18.82 13.22
N TYR A 503 1.14 17.83 12.79
CA TYR A 503 0.14 18.03 11.75
C TYR A 503 -1.06 18.81 12.30
N ALA A 504 -1.67 19.64 11.45
CA ALA A 504 -2.92 20.31 11.77
C ALA A 504 -4.11 19.33 11.79
N ALA A 505 -4.05 18.26 11.01
CA ALA A 505 -5.10 17.27 10.91
C ALA A 505 -5.14 16.33 12.14
N SER A 506 -6.35 15.96 12.55
CA SER A 506 -6.58 15.02 13.65
C SER A 506 -6.34 13.57 13.24
N TYR A 507 -6.62 13.25 11.98
CA TYR A 507 -6.37 11.97 11.36
C TYR A 507 -5.52 12.19 10.11
N VAL A 508 -4.49 11.38 9.94
CA VAL A 508 -3.53 11.46 8.84
C VAL A 508 -3.15 10.06 8.38
N THR A 509 -2.56 9.97 7.21
CA THR A 509 -1.96 8.72 6.72
C THR A 509 -0.86 8.21 7.66
N PRO A 510 -0.65 6.89 7.73
CA PRO A 510 -1.32 5.86 6.93
C PRO A 510 -2.77 5.64 7.38
N ILE A 511 -3.62 5.12 6.50
CA ILE A 511 -5.04 4.87 6.76
C ILE A 511 -5.21 3.38 7.02
N LEU A 512 -5.46 3.03 8.27
CA LEU A 512 -5.45 1.65 8.74
C LEU A 512 -6.81 0.97 8.54
N HIS A 513 -6.77 -0.28 8.10
CA HIS A 513 -7.91 -1.16 8.08
C HIS A 513 -7.52 -2.47 8.75
N ALA A 514 -8.38 -2.97 9.63
CA ALA A 514 -8.09 -4.16 10.41
C ALA A 514 -9.37 -4.97 10.67
N ILE A 515 -9.19 -6.29 10.81
CA ILE A 515 -10.20 -7.19 11.36
C ILE A 515 -9.53 -8.00 12.47
N ARG A 516 -10.09 -7.93 13.68
CA ARG A 516 -9.70 -8.78 14.79
C ARG A 516 -10.64 -9.99 14.86
N LEU A 517 -10.03 -11.15 14.99
CA LEU A 517 -10.72 -12.44 15.09
C LEU A 517 -10.47 -13.00 16.48
N GLN A 518 -11.51 -13.13 17.29
CA GLN A 518 -11.38 -13.67 18.64
C GLN A 518 -12.62 -14.46 19.02
N ASP A 519 -12.44 -15.71 19.45
CA ASP A 519 -13.51 -16.59 19.92
C ASP A 519 -14.69 -16.70 18.93
N GLY A 520 -14.38 -16.80 17.63
CA GLY A 520 -15.38 -16.89 16.55
C GLY A 520 -16.14 -15.58 16.27
N LYS A 521 -15.70 -14.47 16.87
CA LYS A 521 -16.23 -13.12 16.62
C LYS A 521 -15.29 -12.34 15.72
N LEU A 522 -15.87 -11.57 14.82
CA LEU A 522 -15.16 -10.64 13.96
C LEU A 522 -15.42 -9.20 14.46
N ASP A 523 -14.35 -8.44 14.62
CA ASP A 523 -14.36 -7.04 15.07
C ASP A 523 -13.57 -6.22 14.04
N GLY A 524 -14.27 -5.39 13.27
CA GLY A 524 -13.71 -4.61 12.17
C GLY A 524 -13.38 -3.19 12.57
N GLY A 525 -12.24 -2.70 12.07
CA GLY A 525 -11.81 -1.32 12.23
C GLY A 525 -11.51 -0.67 10.88
N ALA A 526 -12.10 0.50 10.65
CA ALA A 526 -11.83 1.35 9.50
C ALA A 526 -11.39 2.75 9.96
N ASP A 527 -10.27 3.21 9.44
CA ASP A 527 -9.66 4.48 9.86
C ASP A 527 -10.55 5.69 9.51
N PRO A 528 -10.83 6.57 10.46
CA PRO A 528 -11.59 7.80 10.21
C PRO A 528 -10.89 8.82 9.30
N ALA A 529 -9.60 8.65 8.99
CA ALA A 529 -8.87 9.53 8.07
C ALA A 529 -9.30 9.37 6.60
N GLY A 530 -10.02 8.28 6.28
CA GLY A 530 -10.59 8.00 4.98
C GLY A 530 -12.11 7.89 5.02
N ASP A 531 -12.72 7.55 3.91
CA ASP A 531 -14.16 7.26 3.82
C ASP A 531 -14.47 5.82 4.29
N GLY A 532 -13.55 5.22 5.07
CA GLY A 532 -13.49 3.80 5.35
C GLY A 532 -14.71 3.21 6.03
N MET A 533 -15.02 1.98 5.66
CA MET A 533 -16.12 1.18 6.20
C MET A 533 -15.61 -0.18 6.65
N ALA A 534 -16.12 -0.65 7.79
CA ALA A 534 -16.02 -2.04 8.22
C ALA A 534 -17.44 -2.58 8.40
N ALA A 535 -17.80 -3.62 7.67
CA ALA A 535 -19.14 -4.18 7.71
C ALA A 535 -19.13 -5.71 7.62
N SER A 536 -20.22 -6.31 8.09
CA SER A 536 -20.38 -7.77 8.25
C SER A 536 -21.66 -8.28 7.62
N CYS A 537 -21.68 -9.59 7.33
CA CYS A 537 -22.88 -10.31 6.89
C CYS A 537 -23.23 -11.47 7.83
#